data_08b7db088d2b0b6ead4c2ddbe46c3d9d
#
_entry.id   08b7db088d2b0b6ead4c2ddbe46c3d9d
#
_cell.length_a   1.000
_cell.length_b   1.000
_cell.length_c   1.000
_cell.angle_alpha   90.00
_cell.angle_beta   90.00
_cell.angle_gamma   90.00
#
_symmetry.space_group_name_H-M   'P 1'
#
loop_
_entity.id
_entity.type
_entity.pdbx_description
1 polymer ?
#
loop_
_entity_poly.entity_id
_entity_poly.type
_entity_poly.pdbx_seq_one_letter_code
_entity_poly.pdbx_strand_id
1 'polypeptide(L)'
;MKKLLFVFAGLAFALTAAAQEFRITHGPYLCDMSQDGVTVVWTTNRPALSWVEASPADSLAPAPPPRHYQTVAGRKLAGRTLHAVRVRGLQPGTDYRYRIFSQEVQSWPDVNNVTYGKTVGADASRRRAYGFRTFPAAGSGCSFLVLND
;
A
#
# COMPACT_ATOMS: atom_id res chain seq x y z
N MET A 1 38.08 61.94 -4.58
CA MET A 1 36.85 61.32 -5.09
C MET A 1 37.02 59.83 -4.99
N LYS A 2 36.50 59.21 -3.92
CA LYS A 2 36.61 57.76 -3.67
C LYS A 2 35.35 57.09 -4.21
N LYS A 3 35.50 56.26 -5.23
CA LYS A 3 34.40 55.45 -5.79
C LYS A 3 34.19 54.22 -4.86
N LEU A 4 33.05 54.16 -4.17
CA LEU A 4 32.64 53.06 -3.35
C LEU A 4 32.00 51.99 -4.25
N LEU A 5 32.70 50.87 -4.39
CA LEU A 5 32.23 49.71 -5.17
C LEU A 5 31.36 48.83 -4.24
N PHE A 6 30.06 48.86 -4.41
CA PHE A 6 29.16 47.94 -3.72
C PHE A 6 29.16 46.58 -4.43
N VAL A 7 29.80 45.59 -3.84
CA VAL A 7 29.70 44.19 -4.26
C VAL A 7 28.43 43.61 -3.65
N PHE A 8 27.37 43.47 -4.46
CA PHE A 8 26.17 42.68 -4.10
C PHE A 8 26.54 41.20 -4.19
N ALA A 9 26.88 40.60 -3.06
CA ALA A 9 26.99 39.15 -2.94
C ALA A 9 25.54 38.57 -2.89
N GLY A 10 25.02 38.19 -4.03
CA GLY A 10 23.74 37.46 -4.14
C GLY A 10 23.91 36.06 -3.53
N LEU A 11 23.45 35.87 -2.29
CA LEU A 11 23.35 34.57 -1.65
C LEU A 11 22.21 33.77 -2.31
N ALA A 12 22.54 33.00 -3.34
CA ALA A 12 21.62 32.05 -3.94
C ALA A 12 21.40 30.91 -2.95
N PHE A 13 20.34 30.99 -2.15
CA PHE A 13 19.81 29.86 -1.41
C PHE A 13 19.25 28.86 -2.43
N ALA A 14 20.04 27.88 -2.82
CA ALA A 14 19.56 26.70 -3.49
C ALA A 14 18.68 25.91 -2.49
N LEU A 15 17.37 26.14 -2.52
CA LEU A 15 16.40 25.27 -1.89
C LEU A 15 16.49 23.91 -2.60
N THR A 16 17.32 23.01 -2.11
CA THR A 16 17.24 21.60 -2.47
C THR A 16 15.92 21.09 -1.91
N ALA A 17 14.88 21.09 -2.73
CA ALA A 17 13.66 20.34 -2.45
C ALA A 17 14.07 18.87 -2.37
N ALA A 18 14.37 18.38 -1.17
CA ALA A 18 14.61 16.97 -0.93
C ALA A 18 13.36 16.23 -1.42
N ALA A 19 13.46 15.56 -2.56
CA ALA A 19 12.37 14.80 -3.11
C ALA A 19 11.95 13.78 -2.04
N GLN A 20 10.74 13.96 -1.49
CA GLN A 20 10.24 13.11 -0.42
C GLN A 20 10.31 11.64 -0.84
N GLU A 21 10.96 10.79 -0.06
CA GLU A 21 11.12 9.38 -0.37
C GLU A 21 9.76 8.70 -0.58
N PHE A 22 9.69 7.78 -1.55
CA PHE A 22 8.47 6.99 -1.79
C PHE A 22 8.13 6.13 -0.58
N ARG A 23 6.88 6.26 -0.08
CA ARG A 23 6.43 5.57 1.13
C ARG A 23 4.91 5.36 1.16
N ILE A 24 4.48 4.41 1.98
CA ILE A 24 3.10 4.27 2.44
C ILE A 24 2.84 5.37 3.47
N THR A 25 1.72 6.09 3.32
CA THR A 25 1.37 7.25 4.16
C THR A 25 0.33 6.93 5.22
N HIS A 26 -0.70 6.16 4.89
CA HIS A 26 -1.78 5.78 5.81
C HIS A 26 -2.21 4.34 5.56
N GLY A 27 -2.78 3.72 6.59
CA GLY A 27 -3.25 2.33 6.56
C GLY A 27 -2.18 1.33 6.95
N PRO A 28 -2.41 0.03 6.73
CA PRO A 28 -3.59 -0.52 6.07
C PRO A 28 -4.85 -0.50 6.94
N TYR A 29 -6.00 -0.32 6.29
CA TYR A 29 -7.34 -0.48 6.87
C TYR A 29 -8.02 -1.69 6.25
N LEU A 30 -8.83 -2.42 7.03
CA LEU A 30 -9.62 -3.55 6.56
C LEU A 30 -11.07 -3.09 6.37
N CYS A 31 -11.61 -3.29 5.19
CA CYS A 31 -12.97 -2.95 4.83
C CYS A 31 -13.67 -4.16 4.21
N ASP A 32 -14.98 -4.16 4.20
CA ASP A 32 -15.79 -5.12 3.46
C ASP A 32 -15.35 -6.58 3.73
N MET A 33 -15.23 -6.92 5.01
CA MET A 33 -14.92 -8.27 5.47
C MET A 33 -16.07 -9.21 5.16
N SER A 34 -15.77 -10.39 4.63
CA SER A 34 -16.72 -11.45 4.35
C SER A 34 -16.20 -12.82 4.82
N GLN A 35 -16.95 -13.89 4.52
CA GLN A 35 -16.51 -15.26 4.78
C GLN A 35 -15.33 -15.68 3.89
N ASP A 36 -15.24 -15.11 2.69
CA ASP A 36 -14.30 -15.52 1.63
C ASP A 36 -13.36 -14.41 1.19
N GLY A 37 -13.38 -13.25 1.86
CA GLY A 37 -12.52 -12.15 1.44
C GLY A 37 -12.55 -10.92 2.33
N VAL A 38 -11.65 -9.98 2.01
CA VAL A 38 -11.48 -8.68 2.67
C VAL A 38 -10.94 -7.67 1.67
N THR A 39 -11.30 -6.41 1.81
CA THR A 39 -10.66 -5.32 1.08
C THR A 39 -9.64 -4.63 1.99
N VAL A 40 -8.40 -4.57 1.54
CA VAL A 40 -7.30 -3.87 2.24
C VAL A 40 -7.08 -2.54 1.56
N VAL A 41 -7.12 -1.46 2.35
CA VAL A 41 -7.03 -0.06 1.86
C VAL A 41 -5.84 0.64 2.48
N TRP A 42 -5.05 1.34 1.67
CA TRP A 42 -3.94 2.20 2.12
C TRP A 42 -3.63 3.29 1.13
N THR A 43 -2.77 4.21 1.51
CA THR A 43 -2.31 5.30 0.63
C THR A 43 -0.80 5.35 0.52
N THR A 44 -0.33 5.90 -0.60
CA THR A 44 1.07 6.23 -0.86
C THR A 44 1.23 7.71 -1.21
N ASN A 45 2.42 8.27 -1.00
CA ASN A 45 2.71 9.66 -1.33
C ASN A 45 2.92 9.92 -2.83
N ARG A 46 3.03 8.86 -3.65
CA ARG A 46 3.17 8.93 -5.11
C ARG A 46 2.40 7.79 -5.76
N PRO A 47 2.08 7.91 -7.07
CA PRO A 47 1.41 6.85 -7.83
C PRO A 47 2.17 5.53 -7.76
N ALA A 48 1.45 4.42 -7.60
CA ALA A 48 2.05 3.10 -7.48
C ALA A 48 1.21 1.99 -8.11
N LEU A 49 1.87 0.87 -8.42
CA LEU A 49 1.27 -0.44 -8.58
C LEU A 49 1.34 -1.16 -7.22
N SER A 50 0.20 -1.60 -6.72
CA SER A 50 0.11 -2.10 -5.35
C SER A 50 -0.54 -3.48 -5.28
N TRP A 51 -0.12 -4.28 -4.27
CA TRP A 51 -0.66 -5.62 -4.05
C TRP A 51 -0.65 -6.00 -2.57
N VAL A 52 -1.47 -7.00 -2.26
CA VAL A 52 -1.52 -7.68 -0.97
C VAL A 52 -1.03 -9.11 -1.14
N GLU A 53 -0.22 -9.57 -0.22
CA GLU A 53 0.12 -10.99 -0.05
C GLU A 53 -0.55 -11.48 1.24
N ALA A 54 -1.35 -12.54 1.15
CA ALA A 54 -2.07 -13.10 2.29
C ALA A 54 -1.89 -14.62 2.34
N SER A 55 -1.77 -15.15 3.56
CA SER A 55 -1.68 -16.59 3.82
C SER A 55 -2.37 -16.94 5.13
N PRO A 56 -2.88 -18.19 5.31
CA PRO A 56 -3.33 -18.65 6.63
C PRO A 56 -2.22 -18.47 7.68
N ALA A 57 -2.62 -18.09 8.89
CA ALA A 57 -1.66 -17.73 9.95
C ALA A 57 -0.79 -18.90 10.42
N ASP A 58 -1.30 -20.12 10.26
CA ASP A 58 -0.66 -21.40 10.60
C ASP A 58 0.09 -22.03 9.41
N SER A 59 0.04 -21.40 8.24
CA SER A 59 0.69 -21.94 7.04
C SER A 59 2.21 -21.96 7.19
N LEU A 60 2.79 -23.13 7.06
CA LEU A 60 4.23 -23.38 6.93
C LEU A 60 4.67 -23.50 5.48
N ALA A 61 3.85 -23.05 4.54
CA ALA A 61 4.11 -23.20 3.11
C ALA A 61 5.43 -22.54 2.70
N PRO A 62 6.33 -23.27 2.03
CA PRO A 62 7.63 -22.72 1.60
C PRO A 62 7.50 -21.75 0.43
N ALA A 63 6.36 -21.77 -0.27
CA ALA A 63 6.10 -20.87 -1.40
C ALA A 63 5.66 -19.48 -0.94
N PRO A 64 6.05 -18.41 -1.65
CA PRO A 64 5.57 -17.08 -1.36
C PRO A 64 4.04 -17.02 -1.54
N PRO A 65 3.32 -16.27 -0.67
CA PRO A 65 1.87 -16.12 -0.77
C PRO A 65 1.45 -15.54 -2.13
N PRO A 66 0.24 -15.88 -2.60
CA PRO A 66 -0.30 -15.30 -3.84
C PRO A 66 -0.43 -13.78 -3.71
N ARG A 67 -0.18 -13.07 -4.80
CA ARG A 67 -0.33 -11.61 -4.88
C ARG A 67 -1.72 -11.26 -5.39
N HIS A 68 -2.45 -10.50 -4.60
CA HIS A 68 -3.73 -9.93 -4.96
C HIS A 68 -3.55 -8.48 -5.40
N TYR A 69 -4.09 -8.14 -6.56
CA TYR A 69 -4.00 -6.80 -7.14
C TYR A 69 -5.38 -6.16 -7.25
N GLN A 70 -5.43 -4.84 -7.17
CA GLN A 70 -6.61 -4.12 -7.64
C GLN A 70 -6.66 -4.22 -9.16
N THR A 71 -7.81 -4.65 -9.70
CA THR A 71 -8.00 -4.81 -11.14
C THR A 71 -9.20 -4.02 -11.63
N VAL A 72 -9.11 -3.47 -12.83
CA VAL A 72 -10.21 -2.84 -13.55
C VAL A 72 -10.24 -3.41 -14.96
N ALA A 73 -11.37 -3.94 -15.37
CA ALA A 73 -11.54 -4.61 -16.68
C ALA A 73 -10.44 -5.67 -16.97
N GLY A 74 -10.08 -6.47 -15.95
CA GLY A 74 -9.08 -7.51 -16.05
C GLY A 74 -7.61 -7.03 -16.02
N ARG A 75 -7.36 -5.72 -15.98
CA ARG A 75 -6.01 -5.15 -15.93
C ARG A 75 -5.66 -4.73 -14.50
N LYS A 76 -4.42 -4.93 -14.11
CA LYS A 76 -3.90 -4.41 -12.84
C LYS A 76 -3.95 -2.89 -12.85
N LEU A 77 -4.55 -2.30 -11.83
CA LEU A 77 -4.62 -0.86 -11.67
C LEU A 77 -3.30 -0.34 -11.10
N ALA A 78 -2.63 0.51 -11.86
CA ALA A 78 -1.43 1.23 -11.45
C ALA A 78 -1.67 2.75 -11.53
N GLY A 79 -0.71 3.55 -11.04
CA GLY A 79 -0.75 5.00 -11.18
C GLY A 79 -1.72 5.71 -10.23
N ARG A 80 -2.14 5.05 -9.14
CA ARG A 80 -2.97 5.63 -8.09
C ARG A 80 -2.17 5.80 -6.80
N THR A 81 -2.62 6.72 -5.95
CA THR A 81 -2.11 6.94 -4.58
C THR A 81 -3.01 6.32 -3.51
N LEU A 82 -4.28 6.09 -3.82
CA LEU A 82 -5.21 5.32 -3.00
C LEU A 82 -5.33 3.91 -3.59
N HIS A 83 -5.11 2.90 -2.75
CA HIS A 83 -5.12 1.50 -3.10
C HIS A 83 -6.22 0.79 -2.32
N ALA A 84 -7.08 0.04 -3.02
CA ALA A 84 -8.12 -0.78 -2.44
C ALA A 84 -8.06 -2.18 -3.09
N VAL A 85 -7.39 -3.09 -2.44
CA VAL A 85 -7.15 -4.44 -2.99
C VAL A 85 -8.09 -5.44 -2.35
N ARG A 86 -8.95 -6.04 -3.15
CA ARG A 86 -9.82 -7.13 -2.71
C ARG A 86 -9.06 -8.45 -2.71
N VAL A 87 -8.86 -9.02 -1.53
CA VAL A 87 -8.38 -10.40 -1.33
C VAL A 87 -9.58 -11.31 -1.37
N ARG A 88 -9.56 -12.36 -2.21
CA ARG A 88 -10.66 -13.30 -2.40
C ARG A 88 -10.18 -14.75 -2.30
N GLY A 89 -11.13 -15.68 -2.22
CA GLY A 89 -10.84 -17.11 -2.17
C GLY A 89 -10.32 -17.56 -0.81
N LEU A 90 -10.64 -16.80 0.24
CA LEU A 90 -10.31 -17.15 1.62
C LEU A 90 -11.27 -18.17 2.19
N GLN A 91 -10.84 -18.92 3.20
CA GLN A 91 -11.68 -19.86 3.92
C GLN A 91 -12.44 -19.16 5.05
N PRO A 92 -13.72 -19.50 5.30
CA PRO A 92 -14.49 -18.95 6.40
C PRO A 92 -13.86 -19.27 7.77
N GLY A 93 -14.00 -18.34 8.72
CA GLY A 93 -13.58 -18.52 10.10
C GLY A 93 -12.08 -18.75 10.31
N THR A 94 -11.24 -18.38 9.35
CA THR A 94 -9.82 -18.66 9.31
C THR A 94 -8.99 -17.42 9.60
N ASP A 95 -7.94 -17.59 10.41
CA ASP A 95 -6.98 -16.54 10.69
C ASP A 95 -5.97 -16.41 9.55
N TYR A 96 -5.75 -15.19 9.09
CA TYR A 96 -4.81 -14.85 8.03
C TYR A 96 -3.77 -13.85 8.51
N ARG A 97 -2.55 -13.97 7.98
CA ARG A 97 -1.52 -12.94 8.01
C ARG A 97 -1.42 -12.31 6.64
N TYR A 98 -1.17 -11.01 6.58
CA TYR A 98 -1.02 -10.32 5.30
C TYR A 98 0.07 -9.26 5.35
N ARG A 99 0.55 -8.89 4.17
CA ARG A 99 1.49 -7.79 3.93
C ARG A 99 1.00 -6.97 2.76
N ILE A 100 1.24 -5.69 2.80
CA ILE A 100 0.96 -4.78 1.68
C ILE A 100 2.25 -4.30 1.06
N PHE A 101 2.22 -4.12 -0.25
CA PHE A 101 3.35 -3.63 -1.03
C PHE A 101 2.88 -2.60 -2.04
N SER A 102 3.74 -1.64 -2.31
CA SER A 102 3.54 -0.64 -3.35
C SER A 102 4.85 -0.44 -4.10
N GLN A 103 4.80 -0.50 -5.42
CA GLN A 103 5.90 -0.19 -6.33
C GLN A 103 5.62 1.13 -7.02
N GLU A 104 6.51 2.10 -6.83
CA GLU A 104 6.38 3.44 -7.39
C GLU A 104 6.24 3.38 -8.92
N VAL A 105 5.31 4.15 -9.48
CA VAL A 105 5.24 4.43 -10.91
C VAL A 105 5.93 5.76 -11.15
N GLN A 106 7.12 5.72 -11.72
CA GLN A 106 7.93 6.91 -11.97
C GLN A 106 7.51 7.63 -13.24
N SER A 107 7.17 6.87 -14.26
CA SER A 107 6.77 7.41 -15.57
C SER A 107 5.79 6.48 -16.25
N TRP A 108 4.80 7.06 -16.91
CA TRP A 108 3.80 6.33 -17.69
C TRP A 108 3.43 7.13 -18.95
N PRO A 109 4.34 7.24 -19.92
CA PRO A 109 4.12 8.04 -21.14
C PRO A 109 3.01 7.47 -22.04
N ASP A 110 2.83 6.15 -22.05
CA ASP A 110 1.77 5.45 -22.78
C ASP A 110 1.41 4.10 -22.14
N VAL A 111 0.37 3.41 -22.70
CA VAL A 111 -0.17 2.16 -22.14
C VAL A 111 0.83 1.01 -22.05
N ASN A 112 1.91 1.04 -22.83
CA ASN A 112 2.88 -0.07 -22.93
C ASN A 112 4.19 0.26 -22.21
N ASN A 113 4.44 1.53 -21.89
CA ASN A 113 5.70 2.00 -21.33
C ASN A 113 5.52 2.54 -19.92
N VAL A 114 5.64 1.65 -18.93
CA VAL A 114 5.61 2.03 -17.52
C VAL A 114 6.99 1.83 -16.92
N THR A 115 7.55 2.89 -16.35
CA THR A 115 8.79 2.81 -15.57
C THR A 115 8.45 2.72 -14.10
N TYR A 116 8.88 1.62 -13.50
CA TYR A 116 8.71 1.38 -12.07
C TYR A 116 9.96 1.74 -11.28
N GLY A 117 9.76 2.32 -10.11
CA GLY A 117 10.79 2.66 -9.16
C GLY A 117 10.86 1.66 -8.00
N LYS A 118 11.17 2.21 -6.81
CA LYS A 118 11.34 1.48 -5.56
C LYS A 118 10.05 0.78 -5.13
N THR A 119 10.18 -0.41 -4.58
CA THR A 119 9.10 -1.11 -3.87
C THR A 119 9.21 -0.85 -2.37
N VAL A 120 8.10 -0.50 -1.74
CA VAL A 120 7.97 -0.37 -0.29
C VAL A 120 6.91 -1.33 0.21
N GLY A 121 7.11 -1.85 1.42
CA GLY A 121 6.14 -2.69 2.12
C GLY A 121 5.86 -2.15 3.52
N ALA A 122 4.68 -2.37 4.05
CA ALA A 122 4.31 -1.86 5.37
C ALA A 122 4.95 -2.64 6.52
N ASP A 123 5.77 -3.65 6.26
CA ASP A 123 6.26 -4.54 7.31
C ASP A 123 7.78 -4.74 7.38
N ALA A 124 8.58 -4.00 6.63
CA ALA A 124 10.04 -4.16 6.70
C ALA A 124 10.65 -3.79 8.07
N SER A 125 9.91 -3.06 8.93
CA SER A 125 10.40 -2.59 10.23
C SER A 125 9.56 -3.02 11.44
N ARG A 126 8.39 -3.61 11.23
CA ARG A 126 7.50 -4.04 12.32
C ARG A 126 7.58 -5.55 12.50
N ARG A 127 8.00 -5.99 13.67
CA ARG A 127 8.11 -7.41 14.08
C ARG A 127 6.76 -8.17 14.08
N ARG A 128 5.67 -7.55 13.67
CA ARG A 128 4.32 -8.12 13.72
C ARG A 128 3.66 -7.99 12.36
N ALA A 129 3.44 -9.12 11.68
CA ALA A 129 2.60 -9.19 10.50
C ALA A 129 1.17 -8.73 10.84
N TYR A 130 0.54 -8.03 9.92
CA TYR A 130 -0.88 -7.72 10.04
C TYR A 130 -1.70 -9.00 9.95
N GLY A 131 -2.79 -9.07 10.70
CA GLY A 131 -3.67 -10.23 10.70
C GLY A 131 -5.14 -9.84 10.71
N PHE A 132 -5.97 -10.75 10.25
CA PHE A 132 -7.43 -10.70 10.34
C PHE A 132 -7.99 -12.12 10.39
N ARG A 133 -9.24 -12.23 10.83
CA ARG A 133 -10.01 -13.46 10.75
C ARG A 133 -11.22 -13.23 9.86
N THR A 134 -11.45 -14.11 8.88
CA THR A 134 -12.64 -14.08 8.05
C THR A 134 -13.90 -14.38 8.86
N PHE A 135 -15.07 -13.91 8.41
CA PHE A 135 -16.31 -14.27 9.07
C PHE A 135 -16.51 -15.79 9.03
N PRO A 136 -17.09 -16.36 10.09
CA PRO A 136 -17.39 -17.78 10.13
C PRO A 136 -18.44 -18.16 9.09
N ALA A 137 -18.60 -19.46 8.81
CA ALA A 137 -19.67 -19.95 7.95
C ALA A 137 -21.05 -19.52 8.47
N ALA A 138 -22.03 -19.45 7.57
CA ALA A 138 -23.39 -19.09 7.92
C ALA A 138 -23.95 -19.99 9.05
N GLY A 139 -24.71 -19.40 9.96
CA GLY A 139 -25.26 -20.07 11.14
C GLY A 139 -24.39 -19.98 12.41
N SER A 140 -23.18 -19.43 12.31
CA SER A 140 -22.35 -19.11 13.47
C SER A 140 -22.62 -17.69 13.94
N GLY A 141 -22.63 -17.44 15.24
CA GLY A 141 -22.74 -16.08 15.81
C GLY A 141 -21.52 -15.24 15.46
N CYS A 142 -21.73 -13.94 15.29
CA CYS A 142 -20.63 -12.96 15.16
C CYS A 142 -20.81 -11.85 16.20
N SER A 143 -19.71 -11.26 16.61
CA SER A 143 -19.69 -10.06 17.48
C SER A 143 -19.03 -8.91 16.73
N PHE A 144 -19.57 -7.71 16.88
CA PHE A 144 -18.99 -6.49 16.32
C PHE A 144 -19.10 -5.35 17.33
N LEU A 145 -18.22 -4.37 17.20
CA LEU A 145 -18.20 -3.15 18.00
C LEU A 145 -18.49 -1.98 17.08
N VAL A 146 -19.43 -1.14 17.49
CA VAL A 146 -19.69 0.17 16.86
C VAL A 146 -19.08 1.24 17.75
N LEU A 147 -18.19 2.03 17.17
CA LEU A 147 -17.61 3.21 17.81
C LEU A 147 -18.16 4.43 17.08
N ASN A 148 -18.61 5.42 17.86
CA ASN A 148 -19.09 6.69 17.35
C ASN A 148 -18.34 7.82 18.07
N ASP A 149 -17.90 8.82 17.31
CA ASP A 149 -17.30 10.07 17.84
C ASP A 149 -18.36 11.06 18.24
#